data_37151fe1d6564d46f2d23fb1eced2311
#
_entry.id   37151fe1d6564d46f2d23fb1eced2311
#
_cell.length_a   1.000
_cell.length_b   1.000
_cell.length_c   1.000
_cell.angle_alpha   90.00
_cell.angle_beta   90.00
_cell.angle_gamma   90.00
#
_symmetry.space_group_name_H-M   'P 1'
#
loop_
_entity.id
_entity.type
_entity.pdbx_description
1 polymer ?
#
loop_
_entity_poly.entity_id
_entity_poly.type
_entity_poly.pdbx_seq_one_letter_code
_entity_poly.pdbx_strand_id
1 'polypeptide(L)'
;MRAVQLQSAPRKQINFFPSLTACIRLLVLASLILSPQLGVSAQPERPVTLAVLDFGNTAIGRLASEKVMANLKQETDLMILDRDQSRAAARGAGYAGSLNLSLNEARNLGAVLGCDFLILGDAQTIRRSPSTGPAYFDSYASMFLVSARSGRLVGWERPNFNAPTAVASETALLAALSNEEVRHRYAGSIQRAVENEQGERRLIIDQQTPVIEAAPDDDKSAEAEGLRLPRPYRRLAPAYPETAARAEAEAMVDVLVDLDMNGEVTRVEVARWAGFGLDQATVATVRQLHFFPAMRNGVAIPIRVLLRYNFHKPAK
;
A
#
# COMPACT_ATOMS: atom_id res chain seq x y z
N MET A 1 56.74 74.41 -25.70
CA MET A 1 56.40 75.33 -26.80
C MET A 1 54.88 75.27 -27.03
N ARG A 2 54.30 76.48 -26.95
CA ARG A 2 52.96 76.94 -27.45
C ARG A 2 51.74 76.13 -26.96
N ALA A 3 50.97 76.67 -26.08
CA ALA A 3 50.14 77.92 -26.09
C ALA A 3 48.71 77.62 -26.63
N VAL A 4 47.70 77.76 -25.74
CA VAL A 4 46.64 78.79 -25.78
C VAL A 4 45.48 78.37 -26.70
N GLN A 5 44.21 78.36 -26.36
CA GLN A 5 43.36 79.44 -25.86
C GLN A 5 41.98 78.96 -25.41
N LEU A 6 41.45 79.67 -24.50
CA LEU A 6 40.06 79.74 -24.03
C LEU A 6 39.09 80.18 -25.13
N GLN A 7 37.85 79.69 -25.10
CA GLN A 7 36.66 80.56 -25.34
C GLN A 7 35.37 79.99 -24.79
N SER A 8 34.84 80.58 -23.84
CA SER A 8 33.50 81.06 -23.38
C SER A 8 32.23 80.39 -23.91
N ALA A 9 31.36 80.22 -22.96
CA ALA A 9 29.95 79.72 -22.99
C ALA A 9 28.99 80.53 -23.88
N PRO A 10 27.77 79.96 -24.14
CA PRO A 10 26.64 80.51 -23.41
C PRO A 10 25.61 79.50 -22.88
N ARG A 11 24.96 79.90 -21.79
CA ARG A 11 23.77 79.32 -21.17
C ARG A 11 22.66 79.09 -22.20
N LYS A 12 22.03 77.88 -22.20
CA LYS A 12 20.65 77.68 -22.69
C LYS A 12 19.83 76.89 -21.64
N GLN A 13 18.66 77.38 -21.48
CA GLN A 13 17.59 77.02 -20.57
C GLN A 13 17.24 75.53 -20.69
N ILE A 14 17.07 74.88 -19.57
CA ILE A 14 16.59 73.49 -19.44
C ILE A 14 15.03 73.56 -19.37
N ASN A 15 14.34 73.25 -20.46
CA ASN A 15 12.92 72.94 -20.40
C ASN A 15 12.76 71.49 -20.01
N PHE A 16 12.26 71.27 -18.78
CA PHE A 16 11.82 69.98 -18.30
C PHE A 16 10.48 69.61 -18.94
N PHE A 17 10.53 68.79 -19.96
CA PHE A 17 9.35 68.00 -20.40
C PHE A 17 9.68 66.55 -20.04
N PRO A 18 8.88 65.90 -19.21
CA PRO A 18 9.08 64.45 -18.95
C PRO A 18 8.70 63.70 -20.25
N SER A 19 9.68 62.92 -20.73
CA SER A 19 9.50 62.15 -21.95
C SER A 19 8.44 61.03 -21.72
N LEU A 20 7.56 60.87 -22.72
CA LEU A 20 6.48 59.86 -22.75
C LEU A 20 6.97 58.44 -22.45
N THR A 21 8.26 58.20 -22.62
CA THR A 21 8.94 56.90 -22.37
C THR A 21 9.07 56.58 -20.88
N ALA A 22 9.09 57.57 -19.99
CA ALA A 22 9.17 57.32 -18.52
C ALA A 22 7.81 56.83 -17.98
N CYS A 23 6.70 57.31 -18.50
CA CYS A 23 5.36 56.86 -18.09
C CYS A 23 5.08 55.41 -18.55
N ILE A 24 5.57 54.99 -19.72
CA ILE A 24 5.39 53.62 -20.21
C ILE A 24 6.22 52.61 -19.38
N ARG A 25 7.42 53.00 -18.93
CA ARG A 25 8.24 52.13 -18.07
C ARG A 25 7.66 51.96 -16.65
N LEU A 26 6.99 52.96 -16.13
CA LEU A 26 6.32 52.87 -14.80
C LEU A 26 5.05 52.02 -14.87
N LEU A 27 4.30 52.06 -15.98
CA LEU A 27 3.13 51.21 -16.19
C LEU A 27 3.47 49.73 -16.41
N VAL A 28 4.61 49.41 -17.04
CA VAL A 28 5.09 48.06 -17.25
C VAL A 28 5.60 47.44 -15.92
N LEU A 29 6.21 48.25 -15.02
CA LEU A 29 6.67 47.77 -13.72
C LEU A 29 5.46 47.57 -12.74
N ALA A 30 4.39 48.35 -12.87
CA ALA A 30 3.19 48.15 -12.06
C ALA A 30 2.36 46.93 -12.49
N SER A 31 2.42 46.52 -13.77
CA SER A 31 1.72 45.32 -14.26
C SER A 31 2.43 44.00 -13.88
N LEU A 32 3.72 44.02 -13.51
CA LEU A 32 4.46 42.83 -13.06
C LEU A 32 4.20 42.46 -11.58
N ILE A 33 3.60 43.35 -10.78
CA ILE A 33 3.33 43.12 -9.35
C ILE A 33 1.91 42.60 -9.13
N LEU A 34 1.03 42.67 -10.12
CA LEU A 34 -0.33 42.17 -10.05
C LEU A 34 -0.47 40.85 -10.83
N SER A 35 0.48 39.91 -10.67
CA SER A 35 0.21 38.51 -11.00
C SER A 35 -0.89 38.05 -10.06
N PRO A 36 -2.09 37.66 -10.55
CA PRO A 36 -3.01 36.94 -9.71
C PRO A 36 -2.24 35.70 -9.26
N GLN A 37 -2.01 35.60 -7.96
CA GLN A 37 -1.70 34.32 -7.35
C GLN A 37 -2.91 33.45 -7.74
N LEU A 38 -2.78 32.65 -8.80
CA LEU A 38 -3.62 31.51 -9.04
C LEU A 38 -3.44 30.66 -7.78
N GLY A 39 -4.25 30.96 -6.78
CA GLY A 39 -4.44 30.04 -5.68
C GLY A 39 -4.70 28.71 -6.34
N VAL A 40 -3.80 27.76 -6.18
CA VAL A 40 -4.07 26.36 -6.44
C VAL A 40 -5.27 26.07 -5.55
N SER A 41 -6.46 26.22 -6.14
CA SER A 41 -7.70 25.77 -5.50
C SER A 41 -7.47 24.29 -5.30
N ALA A 42 -7.18 23.88 -4.07
CA ALA A 42 -7.20 22.48 -3.71
C ALA A 42 -8.60 22.00 -4.14
N GLN A 43 -8.67 21.23 -5.22
CA GLN A 43 -9.92 20.55 -5.56
C GLN A 43 -10.36 19.85 -4.27
N PRO A 44 -11.63 19.97 -3.86
CA PRO A 44 -12.09 19.23 -2.71
C PRO A 44 -11.71 17.76 -2.93
N GLU A 45 -10.86 17.23 -2.07
CA GLU A 45 -10.45 15.83 -2.16
C GLU A 45 -11.75 15.03 -2.07
N ARG A 46 -12.03 14.23 -3.12
CA ARG A 46 -13.19 13.35 -3.09
C ARG A 46 -13.07 12.44 -1.87
N PRO A 47 -14.16 12.12 -1.20
CA PRO A 47 -14.13 11.21 -0.07
C PRO A 47 -13.53 9.88 -0.52
N VAL A 48 -12.70 9.29 0.33
CA VAL A 48 -12.07 7.98 0.07
C VAL A 48 -13.15 6.90 0.09
N THR A 49 -13.23 6.12 -0.98
CA THR A 49 -14.22 5.05 -1.11
C THR A 49 -13.70 3.75 -0.49
N LEU A 50 -14.52 3.13 0.35
CA LEU A 50 -14.19 1.89 1.07
C LEU A 50 -15.27 0.83 0.85
N ALA A 51 -14.87 -0.36 0.40
CA ALA A 51 -15.72 -1.55 0.37
C ALA A 51 -15.42 -2.44 1.59
N VAL A 52 -16.45 -2.91 2.26
CA VAL A 52 -16.34 -3.93 3.32
C VAL A 52 -17.06 -5.18 2.82
N LEU A 53 -16.33 -6.26 2.60
CA LEU A 53 -16.89 -7.53 2.17
C LEU A 53 -17.34 -8.38 3.36
N ASP A 54 -18.17 -9.41 3.10
CA ASP A 54 -18.59 -10.35 4.14
C ASP A 54 -17.36 -11.09 4.71
N PHE A 55 -17.33 -11.27 6.04
CA PHE A 55 -16.25 -11.98 6.71
C PHE A 55 -16.54 -13.49 6.75
N GLY A 56 -16.47 -14.11 5.58
CA GLY A 56 -16.82 -15.51 5.38
C GLY A 56 -18.35 -15.75 5.29
N ASN A 57 -18.72 -17.04 5.27
CA ASN A 57 -20.11 -17.48 5.06
C ASN A 57 -20.88 -17.75 6.35
N THR A 58 -20.29 -17.52 7.51
CA THR A 58 -20.89 -17.78 8.83
C THR A 58 -21.89 -16.67 9.22
N ALA A 59 -22.80 -16.95 10.15
CA ALA A 59 -23.69 -15.94 10.70
C ALA A 59 -22.91 -14.81 11.39
N ILE A 60 -21.91 -15.18 12.21
CA ILE A 60 -21.06 -14.23 12.91
C ILE A 60 -20.21 -13.41 11.91
N GLY A 61 -19.78 -14.00 10.79
CA GLY A 61 -19.05 -13.31 9.72
C GLY A 61 -19.85 -12.17 9.10
N ARG A 62 -21.13 -12.42 8.81
CA ARG A 62 -22.05 -11.38 8.31
C ARG A 62 -22.28 -10.28 9.33
N LEU A 63 -22.56 -10.65 10.60
CA LEU A 63 -22.76 -9.67 11.66
C LEU A 63 -21.50 -8.84 11.95
N ALA A 64 -20.32 -9.46 11.92
CA ALA A 64 -19.04 -8.77 12.12
C ALA A 64 -18.78 -7.74 11.01
N SER A 65 -18.95 -8.11 9.73
CA SER A 65 -18.79 -7.17 8.62
C SER A 65 -19.82 -6.03 8.69
N GLU A 66 -21.07 -6.29 9.05
CA GLU A 66 -22.10 -5.26 9.27
C GLU A 66 -21.72 -4.28 10.38
N LYS A 67 -21.17 -4.79 11.50
CA LYS A 67 -20.73 -3.95 12.63
C LYS A 67 -19.56 -3.05 12.24
N VAL A 68 -18.55 -3.60 11.56
CA VAL A 68 -17.42 -2.82 11.05
C VAL A 68 -17.90 -1.74 10.07
N MET A 69 -18.77 -2.10 9.12
CA MET A 69 -19.35 -1.16 8.17
C MET A 69 -20.13 -0.04 8.86
N ALA A 70 -20.99 -0.37 9.81
CA ALA A 70 -21.79 0.61 10.55
C ALA A 70 -20.91 1.54 11.40
N ASN A 71 -19.82 1.01 11.97
CA ASN A 71 -18.87 1.79 12.74
C ASN A 71 -18.09 2.77 11.82
N LEU A 72 -17.58 2.31 10.68
CA LEU A 72 -16.82 3.13 9.75
C LEU A 72 -17.67 4.18 9.00
N LYS A 73 -18.97 3.97 8.86
CA LYS A 73 -19.91 4.98 8.31
C LYS A 73 -19.99 6.26 9.14
N GLN A 74 -19.50 6.27 10.38
CA GLN A 74 -19.46 7.45 11.22
C GLN A 74 -18.29 8.39 10.88
N GLU A 75 -17.33 7.95 10.05
CA GLU A 75 -16.24 8.78 9.55
C GLU A 75 -16.72 9.59 8.34
N THR A 76 -16.58 10.92 8.41
CA THR A 76 -17.07 11.83 7.36
C THR A 76 -16.24 11.79 6.08
N ASP A 77 -14.97 11.41 6.20
CA ASP A 77 -14.01 11.38 5.09
C ASP A 77 -14.02 10.06 4.33
N LEU A 78 -14.84 9.09 4.80
CA LEU A 78 -15.00 7.79 4.18
C LEU A 78 -16.39 7.63 3.56
N MET A 79 -16.43 7.26 2.30
CA MET A 79 -17.63 6.84 1.59
C MET A 79 -17.68 5.31 1.55
N ILE A 80 -18.53 4.71 2.40
CA ILE A 80 -18.69 3.26 2.45
C ILE A 80 -19.62 2.81 1.34
N LEU A 81 -19.15 1.91 0.48
CA LEU A 81 -19.94 1.36 -0.63
C LEU A 81 -21.09 0.48 -0.12
N ASP A 82 -22.13 0.38 -0.96
CA ASP A 82 -23.26 -0.51 -0.66
C ASP A 82 -22.79 -1.97 -0.57
N ARG A 83 -23.26 -2.67 0.48
CA ARG A 83 -22.84 -4.03 0.79
C ARG A 83 -23.28 -5.04 -0.28
N ASP A 84 -24.56 -4.97 -0.69
CA ASP A 84 -25.11 -5.95 -1.61
C ASP A 84 -24.53 -5.79 -3.00
N GLN A 85 -24.30 -4.56 -3.44
CA GLN A 85 -23.61 -4.24 -4.69
C GLN A 85 -22.16 -4.73 -4.62
N SER A 86 -21.43 -4.45 -3.55
CA SER A 86 -20.04 -4.90 -3.37
C SER A 86 -19.94 -6.42 -3.37
N ARG A 87 -20.86 -7.11 -2.69
CA ARG A 87 -20.92 -8.57 -2.67
C ARG A 87 -21.22 -9.15 -4.05
N ALA A 88 -22.18 -8.58 -4.78
CA ALA A 88 -22.53 -9.01 -6.12
C ALA A 88 -21.35 -8.81 -7.09
N ALA A 89 -20.69 -7.66 -7.04
CA ALA A 89 -19.52 -7.34 -7.85
C ALA A 89 -18.34 -8.29 -7.55
N ALA A 90 -18.03 -8.53 -6.27
CA ALA A 90 -16.96 -9.45 -5.86
C ALA A 90 -17.22 -10.89 -6.37
N ARG A 91 -18.46 -11.38 -6.26
CA ARG A 91 -18.84 -12.71 -6.83
C ARG A 91 -18.71 -12.74 -8.35
N GLY A 92 -19.15 -11.68 -9.03
CA GLY A 92 -19.01 -11.55 -10.49
C GLY A 92 -17.55 -11.57 -10.94
N ALA A 93 -16.61 -11.08 -10.11
CA ALA A 93 -15.18 -11.17 -10.34
C ALA A 93 -14.56 -12.53 -9.97
N GLY A 94 -15.36 -13.50 -9.51
CA GLY A 94 -14.88 -14.81 -9.08
C GLY A 94 -14.22 -14.83 -7.71
N TYR A 95 -14.39 -13.77 -6.89
CA TYR A 95 -13.86 -13.75 -5.54
C TYR A 95 -14.61 -14.73 -4.63
N ALA A 96 -13.89 -15.72 -4.12
CA ALA A 96 -14.44 -16.81 -3.30
C ALA A 96 -14.18 -16.63 -1.78
N GLY A 97 -13.72 -15.47 -1.32
CA GLY A 97 -13.45 -15.21 0.10
C GLY A 97 -12.00 -15.47 0.53
N SER A 98 -11.04 -15.61 -0.40
CA SER A 98 -9.63 -15.79 -0.05
C SER A 98 -9.08 -14.57 0.69
N LEU A 99 -8.35 -14.81 1.77
CA LEU A 99 -7.62 -13.79 2.52
C LEU A 99 -6.12 -13.73 2.14
N ASN A 100 -5.70 -14.53 1.17
CA ASN A 100 -4.31 -14.61 0.73
C ASN A 100 -4.24 -14.24 -0.75
N LEU A 101 -4.27 -12.93 -1.04
CA LEU A 101 -4.32 -12.40 -2.39
C LEU A 101 -2.94 -11.94 -2.86
N SER A 102 -2.68 -12.11 -4.16
CA SER A 102 -1.60 -11.38 -4.83
C SER A 102 -1.99 -9.91 -5.04
N LEU A 103 -1.01 -9.06 -5.30
CA LEU A 103 -1.25 -7.65 -5.62
C LEU A 103 -2.19 -7.49 -6.82
N ASN A 104 -2.08 -8.36 -7.82
CA ASN A 104 -2.94 -8.32 -9.01
C ASN A 104 -4.38 -8.72 -8.71
N GLU A 105 -4.58 -9.81 -7.94
CA GLU A 105 -5.91 -10.24 -7.52
C GLU A 105 -6.60 -9.16 -6.69
N ALA A 106 -5.87 -8.54 -5.75
CA ALA A 106 -6.39 -7.45 -4.92
C ALA A 106 -6.74 -6.20 -5.74
N ARG A 107 -5.88 -5.80 -6.70
CA ARG A 107 -6.16 -4.68 -7.61
C ARG A 107 -7.37 -4.94 -8.51
N ASN A 108 -7.47 -6.15 -9.08
CA ASN A 108 -8.61 -6.53 -9.92
C ASN A 108 -9.91 -6.51 -9.12
N LEU A 109 -9.90 -7.04 -7.90
CA LEU A 109 -11.05 -6.99 -7.01
C LEU A 109 -11.45 -5.54 -6.69
N GLY A 110 -10.49 -4.70 -6.33
CA GLY A 110 -10.71 -3.28 -6.07
C GLY A 110 -11.27 -2.52 -7.27
N ALA A 111 -10.76 -2.79 -8.47
CA ALA A 111 -11.25 -2.18 -9.71
C ALA A 111 -12.70 -2.57 -10.02
N VAL A 112 -13.07 -3.83 -9.81
CA VAL A 112 -14.46 -4.30 -10.00
C VAL A 112 -15.41 -3.70 -8.96
N LEU A 113 -14.94 -3.52 -7.72
CA LEU A 113 -15.70 -2.87 -6.65
C LEU A 113 -15.81 -1.35 -6.84
N GLY A 114 -14.89 -0.73 -7.58
CA GLY A 114 -14.84 0.71 -7.77
C GLY A 114 -14.47 1.46 -6.50
N CYS A 115 -13.62 0.90 -5.63
CA CYS A 115 -13.21 1.48 -4.36
C CYS A 115 -11.73 1.84 -4.33
N ASP A 116 -11.34 2.73 -3.40
CA ASP A 116 -9.95 3.08 -3.13
C ASP A 116 -9.31 2.08 -2.15
N PHE A 117 -10.11 1.59 -1.19
CA PHE A 117 -9.71 0.57 -0.22
C PHE A 117 -10.79 -0.50 -0.07
N LEU A 118 -10.37 -1.68 0.39
CA LEU A 118 -11.28 -2.76 0.71
C LEU A 118 -10.90 -3.42 2.04
N ILE A 119 -11.89 -3.86 2.80
CA ILE A 119 -11.71 -4.71 3.98
C ILE A 119 -12.23 -6.09 3.65
N LEU A 120 -11.32 -7.07 3.74
CA LEU A 120 -11.59 -8.49 3.65
C LEU A 120 -11.56 -9.08 5.06
N GLY A 121 -12.27 -10.16 5.29
CA GLY A 121 -12.21 -10.80 6.60
C GLY A 121 -12.77 -12.22 6.63
N ASP A 122 -12.50 -12.87 7.77
CA ASP A 122 -13.12 -14.11 8.19
C ASP A 122 -13.44 -14.02 9.69
N ALA A 123 -14.66 -14.34 10.06
CA ALA A 123 -15.06 -14.38 11.45
C ALA A 123 -15.79 -15.69 11.79
N GLN A 124 -15.39 -16.29 12.89
CA GLN A 124 -15.87 -17.59 13.32
C GLN A 124 -15.99 -17.65 14.84
N THR A 125 -16.84 -18.56 15.29
CA THR A 125 -16.95 -18.97 16.70
C THR A 125 -16.61 -20.45 16.78
N ILE A 126 -15.54 -20.77 17.50
CA ILE A 126 -15.03 -22.14 17.62
C ILE A 126 -15.15 -22.60 19.07
N ARG A 127 -15.72 -23.78 19.27
CA ARG A 127 -15.69 -24.44 20.59
C ARG A 127 -14.30 -25.02 20.81
N ARG A 128 -13.66 -24.63 21.90
CA ARG A 128 -12.37 -25.14 22.35
C ARG A 128 -12.55 -26.05 23.55
N SER A 129 -11.90 -27.21 23.50
CA SER A 129 -11.89 -28.18 24.61
C SER A 129 -10.44 -28.44 25.01
N PRO A 130 -9.89 -27.64 25.93
CA PRO A 130 -8.53 -27.84 26.39
C PRO A 130 -8.38 -29.16 27.14
N SER A 131 -7.18 -29.71 27.24
CA SER A 131 -6.88 -30.93 28.01
C SER A 131 -7.11 -30.74 29.51
N THR A 132 -7.03 -29.50 29.98
CA THR A 132 -7.29 -29.11 31.38
C THR A 132 -8.23 -27.92 31.42
N GLY A 133 -9.28 -28.01 32.26
CA GLY A 133 -10.28 -26.95 32.40
C GLY A 133 -11.57 -27.15 31.58
N PRO A 134 -12.55 -26.28 31.77
CA PRO A 134 -13.82 -26.37 31.06
C PRO A 134 -13.69 -25.99 29.58
N ALA A 135 -14.58 -26.54 28.76
CA ALA A 135 -14.70 -26.08 27.38
C ALA A 135 -15.19 -24.62 27.33
N TYR A 136 -14.72 -23.89 26.35
CA TYR A 136 -15.08 -22.50 26.10
C TYR A 136 -15.30 -22.25 24.61
N PHE A 137 -15.83 -21.09 24.26
CA PHE A 137 -16.00 -20.63 22.89
C PHE A 137 -15.05 -19.47 22.63
N ASP A 138 -14.35 -19.55 21.49
CA ASP A 138 -13.42 -18.55 20.98
C ASP A 138 -14.03 -17.93 19.72
N SER A 139 -14.49 -16.68 19.83
CA SER A 139 -15.01 -15.91 18.70
C SER A 139 -13.96 -14.92 18.25
N TYR A 140 -13.65 -14.91 16.95
CA TYR A 140 -12.67 -14.01 16.37
C TYR A 140 -13.12 -13.41 15.03
N ALA A 141 -12.48 -12.32 14.63
CA ALA A 141 -12.56 -11.75 13.29
C ALA A 141 -11.17 -11.39 12.79
N SER A 142 -10.71 -12.07 11.75
CA SER A 142 -9.50 -11.67 11.01
C SER A 142 -9.90 -10.67 9.96
N MET A 143 -9.32 -9.48 9.98
CA MET A 143 -9.66 -8.36 9.10
C MET A 143 -8.41 -7.83 8.42
N PHE A 144 -8.49 -7.60 7.11
CA PHE A 144 -7.38 -7.16 6.26
C PHE A 144 -7.80 -5.90 5.51
N LEU A 145 -7.13 -4.79 5.78
CA LEU A 145 -7.29 -3.54 5.04
C LEU A 145 -6.32 -3.53 3.86
N VAL A 146 -6.84 -3.38 2.67
CA VAL A 146 -6.08 -3.49 1.41
C VAL A 146 -6.30 -2.23 0.58
N SER A 147 -5.23 -1.68 0.01
CA SER A 147 -5.35 -0.64 -1.01
C SER A 147 -5.78 -1.28 -2.33
N ALA A 148 -6.91 -0.87 -2.86
CA ALA A 148 -7.41 -1.35 -4.14
C ALA A 148 -6.50 -0.95 -5.31
N ARG A 149 -5.84 0.20 -5.19
CA ARG A 149 -4.97 0.72 -6.23
C ARG A 149 -3.62 -0.01 -6.34
N SER A 150 -2.94 -0.18 -5.21
CA SER A 150 -1.64 -0.85 -5.17
C SER A 150 -1.76 -2.37 -5.03
N GLY A 151 -2.89 -2.87 -4.54
CA GLY A 151 -3.12 -4.25 -4.14
C GLY A 151 -2.43 -4.63 -2.84
N ARG A 152 -1.73 -3.69 -2.19
CA ARG A 152 -0.93 -3.95 -0.98
C ARG A 152 -1.81 -4.06 0.26
N LEU A 153 -1.42 -4.95 1.15
CA LEU A 153 -1.95 -5.02 2.50
C LEU A 153 -1.49 -3.78 3.28
N VAL A 154 -2.44 -2.95 3.71
CA VAL A 154 -2.19 -1.76 4.55
C VAL A 154 -2.05 -2.15 6.02
N GLY A 155 -2.87 -3.08 6.46
CA GLY A 155 -2.85 -3.58 7.83
C GLY A 155 -3.78 -4.76 8.02
N TRP A 156 -3.61 -5.46 9.12
CA TRP A 156 -4.48 -6.56 9.52
C TRP A 156 -4.68 -6.56 11.03
N GLU A 157 -5.81 -7.06 11.46
CA GLU A 157 -6.17 -7.23 12.89
C GLU A 157 -6.91 -8.55 13.08
N ARG A 158 -6.79 -9.13 14.28
CA ARG A 158 -7.54 -10.30 14.66
C ARG A 158 -7.97 -10.22 16.14
N PRO A 159 -8.98 -9.39 16.47
CA PRO A 159 -9.60 -9.45 17.79
C PRO A 159 -10.22 -10.83 18.02
N ASN A 160 -10.06 -11.35 19.24
CA ASN A 160 -10.67 -12.60 19.66
C ASN A 160 -11.12 -12.52 21.12
N PHE A 161 -12.20 -13.22 21.43
CA PHE A 161 -12.83 -13.23 22.75
C PHE A 161 -13.24 -14.63 23.14
N ASN A 162 -12.88 -15.00 24.36
CA ASN A 162 -13.20 -16.30 24.93
C ASN A 162 -14.29 -16.16 25.98
N ALA A 163 -15.30 -17.04 25.94
CA ALA A 163 -16.37 -17.08 26.92
C ALA A 163 -16.92 -18.49 27.11
N PRO A 164 -17.62 -18.77 28.22
CA PRO A 164 -18.24 -20.10 28.48
C PRO A 164 -19.34 -20.47 27.47
N THR A 165 -19.93 -19.46 26.77
CA THR A 165 -20.98 -19.68 25.78
C THR A 165 -20.65 -18.97 24.47
N ALA A 166 -21.12 -19.52 23.34
CA ALA A 166 -20.94 -18.90 22.01
C ALA A 166 -21.54 -17.49 21.99
N VAL A 167 -22.73 -17.30 22.51
CA VAL A 167 -23.42 -16.01 22.54
C VAL A 167 -22.59 -14.95 23.28
N ALA A 168 -21.99 -15.30 24.42
CA ALA A 168 -21.19 -14.35 25.20
C ALA A 168 -19.90 -13.95 24.46
N SER A 169 -19.19 -14.90 23.83
CA SER A 169 -17.99 -14.61 23.06
C SER A 169 -18.28 -13.80 21.80
N GLU A 170 -19.38 -14.11 21.09
CA GLU A 170 -19.84 -13.35 19.92
C GLU A 170 -20.25 -11.93 20.29
N THR A 171 -20.99 -11.76 21.39
CA THR A 171 -21.39 -10.44 21.88
C THR A 171 -20.17 -9.57 22.19
N ALA A 172 -19.16 -10.14 22.86
CA ALA A 172 -17.92 -9.44 23.17
C ALA A 172 -17.16 -9.04 21.88
N LEU A 173 -17.07 -9.94 20.89
CA LEU A 173 -16.45 -9.65 19.60
C LEU A 173 -17.19 -8.50 18.90
N LEU A 174 -18.50 -8.59 18.75
CA LEU A 174 -19.30 -7.57 18.05
C LEU A 174 -19.24 -6.20 18.76
N ALA A 175 -19.20 -6.17 20.10
CA ALA A 175 -19.00 -4.95 20.86
C ALA A 175 -17.63 -4.33 20.57
N ALA A 176 -16.56 -5.13 20.54
CA ALA A 176 -15.22 -4.66 20.20
C ALA A 176 -15.13 -4.08 18.79
N LEU A 177 -15.78 -4.71 17.80
CA LEU A 177 -15.82 -4.23 16.41
C LEU A 177 -16.60 -2.92 16.25
N SER A 178 -17.46 -2.58 17.23
CA SER A 178 -18.22 -1.32 17.25
C SER A 178 -17.50 -0.20 18.02
N ASN A 179 -16.29 -0.45 18.55
CA ASN A 179 -15.55 0.50 19.35
C ASN A 179 -14.99 1.64 18.47
N GLU A 180 -14.98 2.84 19.02
CA GLU A 180 -14.41 4.04 18.41
C GLU A 180 -12.90 3.88 18.09
N GLU A 181 -12.16 3.16 18.94
CA GLU A 181 -10.74 2.89 18.69
C GLU A 181 -10.50 2.12 17.39
N VAL A 182 -11.36 1.14 17.05
CA VAL A 182 -11.30 0.40 15.80
C VAL A 182 -11.51 1.36 14.63
N ARG A 183 -12.53 2.21 14.73
CA ARG A 183 -12.85 3.23 13.72
C ARG A 183 -11.66 4.13 13.44
N HIS A 184 -11.09 4.74 14.48
CA HIS A 184 -9.95 5.65 14.36
C HIS A 184 -8.69 4.97 13.82
N ARG A 185 -8.43 3.70 14.21
CA ARG A 185 -7.29 2.95 13.66
C ARG A 185 -7.42 2.72 12.15
N TYR A 186 -8.60 2.33 11.68
CA TYR A 186 -8.84 2.14 10.25
C TYR A 186 -8.77 3.45 9.49
N ALA A 187 -9.44 4.50 9.95
CA ALA A 187 -9.38 5.83 9.32
C ALA A 187 -7.94 6.35 9.25
N GLY A 188 -7.19 6.30 10.35
CA GLY A 188 -5.80 6.72 10.37
C GLY A 188 -4.87 5.85 9.51
N SER A 189 -5.16 4.56 9.37
CA SER A 189 -4.38 3.67 8.49
C SER A 189 -4.66 3.96 7.01
N ILE A 190 -5.91 4.24 6.67
CA ILE A 190 -6.32 4.65 5.32
C ILE A 190 -5.66 5.98 4.95
N GLN A 191 -5.70 6.97 5.84
CA GLN A 191 -5.08 8.28 5.60
C GLN A 191 -3.58 8.16 5.36
N ARG A 192 -2.85 7.44 6.22
CA ARG A 192 -1.42 7.18 6.01
C ARG A 192 -1.13 6.46 4.71
N ALA A 193 -1.98 5.52 4.31
CA ALA A 193 -1.83 4.81 3.04
C ALA A 193 -2.01 5.75 1.84
N VAL A 194 -3.00 6.65 1.87
CA VAL A 194 -3.22 7.68 0.84
C VAL A 194 -1.99 8.60 0.72
N GLU A 195 -1.47 9.10 1.85
CA GLU A 195 -0.28 9.98 1.88
C GLU A 195 0.96 9.27 1.32
N ASN A 196 1.21 8.01 1.73
CA ASN A 196 2.32 7.21 1.23
C ASN A 196 2.22 6.97 -0.27
N GLU A 197 1.03 6.63 -0.78
CA GLU A 197 0.81 6.39 -2.20
C GLU A 197 0.95 7.67 -3.04
N GLN A 198 0.59 8.83 -2.50
CA GLN A 198 0.84 10.13 -3.14
C GLN A 198 2.34 10.44 -3.18
N GLY A 199 3.06 10.17 -2.08
CA GLY A 199 4.51 10.31 -2.02
C GLY A 199 5.23 9.43 -3.02
N GLU A 200 4.86 8.13 -3.12
CA GLU A 200 5.43 7.20 -4.11
C GLU A 200 5.21 7.67 -5.55
N ARG A 201 4.03 8.20 -5.87
CA ARG A 201 3.77 8.76 -7.22
C ARG A 201 4.71 9.92 -7.56
N ARG A 202 4.95 10.85 -6.62
CA ARG A 202 5.86 11.97 -6.83
C ARG A 202 7.29 11.49 -7.10
N LEU A 203 7.75 10.50 -6.33
CA LEU A 203 9.08 9.91 -6.51
C LEU A 203 9.26 9.19 -7.85
N ILE A 204 8.22 8.48 -8.33
CA ILE A 204 8.25 7.78 -9.62
C ILE A 204 8.32 8.77 -10.79
N ILE A 205 7.67 9.93 -10.68
CA ILE A 205 7.71 11.00 -11.69
C ILE A 205 9.11 11.62 -11.76
N ASP A 206 9.80 11.74 -10.62
CA ASP A 206 11.12 12.37 -10.52
C ASP A 206 12.30 11.43 -10.80
N GLN A 207 12.12 10.12 -10.67
CA GLN A 207 13.19 9.14 -10.84
C GLN A 207 12.93 8.22 -12.02
N GLN A 208 13.79 8.29 -13.06
CA GLN A 208 13.96 7.22 -14.04
C GLN A 208 14.60 6.02 -13.34
N THR A 209 13.79 5.22 -12.61
CA THR A 209 14.28 3.99 -12.01
C THR A 209 14.65 3.01 -13.14
N PRO A 210 15.87 2.46 -13.17
CA PRO A 210 16.23 1.48 -14.18
C PRO A 210 15.24 0.32 -14.16
N VAL A 211 14.74 -0.06 -15.32
CA VAL A 211 13.88 -1.23 -15.46
C VAL A 211 14.73 -2.46 -15.25
N ILE A 212 14.58 -3.14 -14.11
CA ILE A 212 15.22 -4.43 -13.84
C ILE A 212 14.38 -5.50 -14.54
N GLU A 213 15.05 -6.32 -15.36
CA GLU A 213 14.41 -7.40 -16.09
C GLU A 213 13.86 -8.46 -15.13
N ALA A 214 12.64 -8.93 -15.39
CA ALA A 214 12.05 -10.05 -14.66
C ALA A 214 12.62 -11.37 -15.15
N ALA A 215 12.98 -12.26 -14.23
CA ALA A 215 13.39 -13.61 -14.56
C ALA A 215 12.21 -14.39 -15.18
N PRO A 216 12.46 -15.26 -16.17
CA PRO A 216 11.48 -16.24 -16.63
C PRO A 216 11.01 -17.16 -15.49
N ASP A 217 9.78 -17.68 -15.62
CA ASP A 217 9.15 -18.51 -14.58
C ASP A 217 9.80 -19.89 -14.41
N ASP A 218 10.58 -20.35 -15.42
CA ASP A 218 11.22 -21.65 -15.40
C ASP A 218 12.63 -21.65 -16.00
N ASP A 219 13.45 -22.64 -15.58
CA ASP A 219 14.85 -22.79 -16.01
C ASP A 219 14.99 -23.03 -17.53
N LYS A 220 14.00 -23.68 -18.18
CA LYS A 220 14.09 -24.00 -19.62
C LYS A 220 13.92 -22.74 -20.46
N SER A 221 12.97 -21.88 -20.08
CA SER A 221 12.77 -20.59 -20.74
C SER A 221 14.01 -19.71 -20.56
N ALA A 222 14.61 -19.72 -19.37
CA ALA A 222 15.85 -18.99 -19.10
C ALA A 222 17.02 -19.50 -19.94
N GLU A 223 17.21 -20.81 -20.03
CA GLU A 223 18.28 -21.41 -20.86
C GLU A 223 18.13 -21.09 -22.35
N ALA A 224 16.88 -21.08 -22.87
CA ALA A 224 16.61 -20.70 -24.25
C ALA A 224 17.01 -19.24 -24.56
N GLU A 225 17.03 -18.37 -23.57
CA GLU A 225 17.47 -16.97 -23.66
C GLU A 225 18.95 -16.79 -23.32
N GLY A 226 19.71 -17.85 -23.10
CA GLY A 226 21.09 -17.81 -22.65
C GLY A 226 21.27 -17.24 -21.22
N LEU A 227 20.20 -17.30 -20.44
CA LEU A 227 20.14 -16.79 -19.09
C LEU A 227 20.33 -17.93 -18.07
N ARG A 228 21.29 -17.77 -17.18
CA ARG A 228 21.41 -18.61 -15.98
C ARG A 228 20.80 -17.88 -14.80
N LEU A 229 19.76 -18.46 -14.20
CA LEU A 229 19.05 -17.88 -13.07
C LEU A 229 19.93 -17.81 -11.81
N PRO A 230 19.71 -16.81 -10.94
CA PRO A 230 20.43 -16.71 -9.68
C PRO A 230 20.05 -17.87 -8.75
N ARG A 231 21.01 -18.31 -7.92
CA ARG A 231 20.78 -19.38 -6.93
C ARG A 231 21.22 -18.89 -5.57
N PRO A 232 20.42 -19.07 -4.50
CA PRO A 232 20.83 -18.65 -3.18
C PRO A 232 22.02 -19.52 -2.69
N TYR A 233 23.01 -18.91 -2.02
CA TYR A 233 24.13 -19.63 -1.41
C TYR A 233 23.66 -20.63 -0.36
N ARG A 234 22.61 -20.26 0.37
CA ARG A 234 21.94 -21.10 1.35
C ARG A 234 20.44 -20.85 1.34
N ARG A 235 19.68 -21.88 1.63
CA ARG A 235 18.24 -21.74 1.84
C ARG A 235 17.97 -21.31 3.27
N LEU A 236 17.21 -20.23 3.45
CA LEU A 236 16.71 -19.80 4.75
C LEU A 236 15.19 -19.95 4.75
N ALA A 237 14.66 -20.48 5.85
CA ALA A 237 13.22 -20.52 6.08
C ALA A 237 12.82 -19.35 6.99
N PRO A 238 11.78 -18.58 6.65
CA PRO A 238 11.25 -17.58 7.54
C PRO A 238 10.73 -18.20 8.84
N ALA A 239 10.91 -17.49 9.96
CA ALA A 239 10.31 -17.89 11.21
C ALA A 239 8.78 -17.85 11.10
N TYR A 240 8.10 -18.80 11.74
CA TYR A 240 6.64 -18.79 11.84
C TYR A 240 6.24 -17.94 13.06
N PRO A 241 5.62 -16.73 12.88
CA PRO A 241 5.35 -15.82 13.97
C PRO A 241 4.33 -16.35 14.97
N GLU A 242 4.42 -15.91 16.21
CA GLU A 242 3.46 -16.28 17.26
C GLU A 242 2.03 -15.85 16.91
N THR A 243 1.87 -14.70 16.26
CA THR A 243 0.57 -14.21 15.78
C THR A 243 -0.05 -15.16 14.75
N ALA A 244 0.76 -15.72 13.84
CA ALA A 244 0.32 -16.74 12.89
C ALA A 244 0.02 -18.07 13.61
N ALA A 245 0.82 -18.43 14.63
CA ALA A 245 0.60 -19.65 15.43
C ALA A 245 -0.73 -19.61 16.21
N ARG A 246 -1.04 -18.47 16.82
CA ARG A 246 -2.33 -18.26 17.50
C ARG A 246 -3.51 -18.27 16.53
N ALA A 247 -3.32 -17.77 15.32
CA ALA A 247 -4.33 -17.77 14.27
C ALA A 247 -4.41 -19.12 13.53
N GLU A 248 -3.48 -20.05 13.79
CA GLU A 248 -3.32 -21.30 13.04
C GLU A 248 -3.27 -21.03 11.51
N ALA A 249 -2.60 -19.93 11.10
CA ALA A 249 -2.64 -19.42 9.75
C ALA A 249 -1.81 -20.27 8.78
N GLU A 250 -2.42 -20.78 7.73
CA GLU A 250 -1.72 -21.41 6.61
C GLU A 250 -1.86 -20.50 5.40
N ALA A 251 -0.74 -20.13 4.80
CA ALA A 251 -0.75 -19.17 3.71
C ALA A 251 0.54 -19.23 2.88
N MET A 252 0.48 -18.62 1.71
CA MET A 252 1.59 -18.45 0.80
C MET A 252 2.01 -16.98 0.79
N VAL A 253 3.31 -16.71 0.90
CA VAL A 253 3.87 -15.37 0.69
C VAL A 253 4.78 -15.40 -0.52
N ASP A 254 4.46 -14.57 -1.52
CA ASP A 254 5.31 -14.34 -2.67
C ASP A 254 6.01 -12.99 -2.51
N VAL A 255 7.31 -12.96 -2.79
CA VAL A 255 8.09 -11.73 -2.80
C VAL A 255 8.86 -11.57 -4.11
N LEU A 256 8.80 -10.37 -4.68
CA LEU A 256 9.68 -9.95 -5.77
C LEU A 256 10.97 -9.43 -5.17
N VAL A 257 12.09 -9.93 -5.66
CA VAL A 257 13.42 -9.61 -5.15
C VAL A 257 14.28 -9.08 -6.30
N ASP A 258 14.78 -7.86 -6.14
CA ASP A 258 15.74 -7.29 -7.07
C ASP A 258 17.16 -7.65 -6.60
N LEU A 259 17.92 -8.26 -7.47
CA LEU A 259 19.31 -8.63 -7.28
C LEU A 259 20.21 -7.77 -8.15
N ASP A 260 21.34 -7.34 -7.61
CA ASP A 260 22.39 -6.66 -8.38
C ASP A 260 23.29 -7.65 -9.14
N MET A 261 24.28 -7.12 -9.83
CA MET A 261 25.28 -7.91 -10.58
C MET A 261 26.16 -8.81 -9.68
N ASN A 262 26.19 -8.56 -8.38
CA ASN A 262 26.94 -9.38 -7.40
C ASN A 262 26.07 -10.45 -6.77
N GLY A 263 24.75 -10.46 -7.05
CA GLY A 263 23.79 -11.35 -6.40
C GLY A 263 23.32 -10.87 -5.03
N GLU A 264 23.53 -9.58 -4.72
CA GLU A 264 23.05 -8.96 -3.47
C GLU A 264 21.63 -8.47 -3.62
N VAL A 265 20.83 -8.63 -2.55
CA VAL A 265 19.43 -8.18 -2.50
C VAL A 265 19.38 -6.68 -2.34
N THR A 266 18.87 -5.98 -3.36
CA THR A 266 18.73 -4.51 -3.36
C THR A 266 17.31 -4.05 -3.00
N ARG A 267 16.30 -4.84 -3.35
CA ARG A 267 14.88 -4.55 -3.06
C ARG A 267 14.11 -5.83 -2.82
N VAL A 268 13.17 -5.76 -1.88
CA VAL A 268 12.18 -6.83 -1.63
C VAL A 268 10.80 -6.20 -1.60
N GLU A 269 9.87 -6.74 -2.39
CA GLU A 269 8.48 -6.31 -2.45
C GLU A 269 7.55 -7.51 -2.30
N VAL A 270 6.57 -7.42 -1.40
CA VAL A 270 5.56 -8.48 -1.21
C VAL A 270 4.61 -8.46 -2.40
N ALA A 271 4.54 -9.56 -3.14
CA ALA A 271 3.68 -9.74 -4.31
C ALA A 271 2.39 -10.53 -4.01
N ARG A 272 2.41 -11.37 -2.98
CA ARG A 272 1.24 -12.02 -2.36
C ARG A 272 1.39 -11.94 -0.86
N TRP A 273 0.44 -11.30 -0.20
CA TRP A 273 0.48 -11.10 1.25
C TRP A 273 -0.39 -12.14 1.98
N ALA A 274 -0.04 -12.40 3.22
CA ALA A 274 -0.73 -13.33 4.10
C ALA A 274 -1.21 -12.70 5.41
N GLY A 275 -0.57 -11.62 5.85
CA GLY A 275 -0.81 -11.04 7.17
C GLY A 275 -0.19 -11.87 8.30
N PHE A 276 -0.70 -11.73 9.50
CA PHE A 276 -0.29 -12.47 10.71
C PHE A 276 1.22 -12.40 11.04
N GLY A 277 1.94 -11.40 10.49
CA GLY A 277 3.39 -11.28 10.63
C GLY A 277 4.21 -12.13 9.65
N LEU A 278 3.57 -12.96 8.81
CA LEU A 278 4.23 -13.85 7.85
C LEU A 278 4.98 -13.06 6.77
N ASP A 279 4.38 -11.95 6.31
CA ASP A 279 5.00 -11.07 5.29
C ASP A 279 6.30 -10.46 5.81
N GLN A 280 6.27 -9.93 7.05
CA GLN A 280 7.43 -9.32 7.69
C GLN A 280 8.54 -10.34 7.94
N ALA A 281 8.18 -11.55 8.41
CA ALA A 281 9.13 -12.64 8.61
C ALA A 281 9.80 -13.05 7.29
N THR A 282 9.02 -13.12 6.20
CA THR A 282 9.52 -13.43 4.86
C THR A 282 10.49 -12.35 4.38
N VAL A 283 10.10 -11.08 4.43
CA VAL A 283 10.94 -9.95 4.00
C VAL A 283 12.24 -9.90 4.80
N ALA A 284 12.16 -10.07 6.13
CA ALA A 284 13.34 -10.08 7.00
C ALA A 284 14.31 -11.22 6.65
N THR A 285 13.78 -12.39 6.30
CA THR A 285 14.61 -13.57 5.90
C THR A 285 15.23 -13.33 4.52
N VAL A 286 14.47 -12.86 3.55
CA VAL A 286 14.95 -12.64 2.18
C VAL A 286 16.06 -11.59 2.13
N ARG A 287 16.00 -10.55 2.95
CA ARG A 287 17.07 -9.53 3.06
C ARG A 287 18.41 -10.07 3.56
N GLN A 288 18.44 -11.28 4.14
CA GLN A 288 19.65 -11.96 4.62
C GLN A 288 20.18 -12.98 3.60
N LEU A 289 19.52 -13.12 2.45
CA LEU A 289 19.96 -14.03 1.39
C LEU A 289 21.04 -13.37 0.55
N HIS A 290 22.01 -14.20 0.14
CA HIS A 290 23.00 -13.88 -0.88
C HIS A 290 22.88 -14.89 -1.99
N PHE A 291 23.05 -14.45 -3.24
CA PHE A 291 22.86 -15.28 -4.41
C PHE A 291 24.13 -15.35 -5.27
N PHE A 292 24.34 -16.48 -5.91
CA PHE A 292 25.14 -16.49 -7.13
C PHE A 292 24.42 -15.62 -8.15
N PRO A 293 25.11 -14.65 -8.81
CA PRO A 293 24.45 -13.70 -9.69
C PRO A 293 23.81 -14.39 -10.90
N ALA A 294 22.78 -13.76 -11.44
CA ALA A 294 22.27 -14.13 -12.76
C ALA A 294 23.32 -13.83 -13.82
N MET A 295 23.42 -14.71 -14.82
CA MET A 295 24.39 -14.56 -15.90
C MET A 295 23.68 -14.67 -17.24
N ARG A 296 23.93 -13.71 -18.15
CA ARG A 296 23.51 -13.79 -19.56
C ARG A 296 24.75 -13.87 -20.44
N ASN A 297 24.89 -14.96 -21.18
CA ASN A 297 26.03 -15.20 -22.06
C ASN A 297 27.38 -15.00 -21.36
N GLY A 298 27.47 -15.42 -20.08
CA GLY A 298 28.70 -15.29 -19.26
C GLY A 298 28.91 -13.94 -18.58
N VAL A 299 28.00 -12.97 -18.76
CA VAL A 299 28.07 -11.65 -18.11
C VAL A 299 27.02 -11.56 -16.98
N ALA A 300 27.43 -11.09 -15.81
CA ALA A 300 26.53 -10.88 -14.68
C ALA A 300 25.56 -9.72 -14.96
N ILE A 301 24.29 -9.92 -14.66
CA ILE A 301 23.23 -8.93 -14.89
C ILE A 301 22.38 -8.76 -13.63
N PRO A 302 21.83 -7.54 -13.40
CA PRO A 302 20.80 -7.35 -12.39
C PRO A 302 19.49 -8.00 -12.87
N ILE A 303 18.76 -8.62 -11.94
CA ILE A 303 17.53 -9.35 -12.29
C ILE A 303 16.52 -9.29 -11.16
N ARG A 304 15.22 -9.34 -11.51
CA ARG A 304 14.12 -9.50 -10.57
C ARG A 304 13.64 -10.94 -10.57
N VAL A 305 13.58 -11.56 -9.39
CA VAL A 305 13.10 -12.94 -9.22
C VAL A 305 11.91 -12.99 -8.28
N LEU A 306 11.04 -13.98 -8.47
CA LEU A 306 9.95 -14.31 -7.56
C LEU A 306 10.39 -15.42 -6.61
N LEU A 307 10.30 -15.18 -5.31
CA LEU A 307 10.48 -16.20 -4.29
C LEU A 307 9.14 -16.49 -3.62
N ARG A 308 8.84 -17.78 -3.44
CA ARG A 308 7.61 -18.26 -2.82
C ARG A 308 7.89 -19.04 -1.55
N TYR A 309 7.19 -18.67 -0.47
CA TYR A 309 7.23 -19.32 0.82
C TYR A 309 5.85 -19.82 1.21
N ASN A 310 5.73 -21.15 1.41
CA ASN A 310 4.51 -21.77 1.89
C ASN A 310 4.63 -21.95 3.41
N PHE A 311 3.70 -21.38 4.14
CA PHE A 311 3.59 -21.50 5.58
C PHE A 311 2.54 -22.52 5.95
N HIS A 312 2.93 -23.49 6.73
CA HIS A 312 2.06 -24.52 7.29
C HIS A 312 2.10 -24.43 8.81
N LYS A 313 0.99 -24.76 9.43
CA LYS A 313 0.92 -24.86 10.87
C LYS A 313 1.99 -25.84 11.39
N PRO A 314 2.80 -25.45 12.39
CA PRO A 314 3.75 -26.37 13.01
C PRO A 314 3.04 -27.62 13.52
N ALA A 315 3.62 -28.80 13.30
CA ALA A 315 3.13 -30.02 13.92
C ALA A 315 3.17 -29.86 15.45
N LYS A 316 2.09 -30.23 16.14
CA LYS A 316 2.03 -30.23 17.60
C LYS A 316 2.86 -31.36 18.18
#